data_9c9e38b4cd433686881b487d521ef07e
#
_entry.id   9c9e38b4cd433686881b487d521ef07e
#
_cell.length_a   1.000
_cell.length_b   1.000
_cell.length_c   1.000
_cell.angle_alpha   90.00
_cell.angle_beta   90.00
_cell.angle_gamma   90.00
#
_symmetry.space_group_name_H-M   'P 1'
#
loop_
_entity.id
_entity.type
_entity.pdbx_description
1 polymer ?
#
loop_
_entity_poly.entity_id
_entity_poly.type
_entity_poly.pdbx_seq_one_letter_code
_entity_poly.pdbx_strand_id
1 'polypeptide(L)'
;AKIFTRASTGMDAPLVTIEVHISGGLPSFTIVGLPEGAVKESKDRVRSALMNSNFKFPKGRITVSLAPANLPKSGGRYDLPIALGLLVASKQLKPQVNIADLEFFGELGLDGLLRTTEGLLPAIVKASEQGHAIVIPKNNMDQCALVDGAVIHPCEHLLEVCAFLQGAVEVKASEM
;
A
#
# COMPACT_ATOMS: atom_id res chain seq x y z
N ALA A 1 -12.17 4.37 -3.08
CA ALA A 1 -10.88 4.12 -3.74
C ALA A 1 -10.48 2.66 -3.59
N LYS A 2 -9.90 2.11 -4.63
CA LYS A 2 -9.40 0.73 -4.63
C LYS A 2 -7.90 0.73 -4.89
N ILE A 3 -7.17 0.05 -4.01
CA ILE A 3 -5.71 -0.09 -4.10
C ILE A 3 -5.38 -1.57 -4.02
N PHE A 4 -4.42 -2.03 -4.80
CA PHE A 4 -4.08 -3.45 -4.87
C PHE A 4 -2.77 -3.76 -4.17
N THR A 5 -2.75 -4.92 -3.51
CA THR A 5 -1.57 -5.51 -2.91
C THR A 5 -1.74 -7.04 -2.94
N ARG A 6 -0.90 -7.77 -2.23
CA ARG A 6 -1.02 -9.23 -2.14
C ARG A 6 -0.74 -9.72 -0.73
N ALA A 7 -1.41 -10.79 -0.36
CA ALA A 7 -1.12 -11.49 0.89
C ALA A 7 0.08 -12.41 0.69
N SER A 8 0.69 -12.83 1.80
CA SER A 8 1.76 -13.81 1.78
C SER A 8 1.21 -15.14 2.30
N THR A 9 0.97 -16.08 1.38
CA THR A 9 0.54 -17.43 1.72
C THR A 9 1.39 -18.42 0.92
N GLY A 10 2.63 -18.64 1.41
CA GLY A 10 3.60 -19.46 0.67
C GLY A 10 3.91 -18.83 -0.69
N MET A 11 3.82 -19.62 -1.75
CA MET A 11 4.11 -19.17 -3.12
C MET A 11 2.89 -18.58 -3.84
N ASP A 12 1.71 -18.61 -3.23
CA ASP A 12 0.48 -18.23 -3.92
C ASP A 12 0.30 -16.73 -4.05
N ALA A 13 0.71 -15.96 -3.07
CA ALA A 13 0.63 -14.49 -3.07
C ALA A 13 -0.67 -13.98 -3.69
N PRO A 14 -1.83 -14.34 -3.11
CA PRO A 14 -3.11 -13.96 -3.71
C PRO A 14 -3.35 -12.46 -3.64
N LEU A 15 -4.02 -11.93 -4.67
CA LEU A 15 -4.35 -10.52 -4.76
C LEU A 15 -5.28 -10.10 -3.63
N VAL A 16 -4.98 -8.96 -3.02
CA VAL A 16 -5.83 -8.33 -2.01
C VAL A 16 -6.25 -6.96 -2.53
N THR A 17 -7.55 -6.71 -2.53
CA THR A 17 -8.09 -5.41 -2.88
C THR A 17 -8.39 -4.65 -1.61
N ILE A 18 -7.83 -3.45 -1.49
CA ILE A 18 -8.08 -2.56 -0.38
C ILE A 18 -9.03 -1.48 -0.87
N GLU A 19 -10.22 -1.45 -0.29
CA GLU A 19 -11.24 -0.49 -0.67
C GLU A 19 -11.49 0.47 0.49
N VAL A 20 -11.45 1.77 0.20
CA VAL A 20 -11.62 2.82 1.21
C VAL A 20 -12.83 3.66 0.86
N HIS A 21 -13.73 3.80 1.82
CA HIS A 21 -14.90 4.68 1.73
C HIS A 21 -14.88 5.68 2.88
N ILE A 22 -15.17 6.93 2.54
CA ILE A 22 -15.30 7.99 3.53
C ILE A 22 -16.67 8.61 3.35
N SER A 23 -17.48 8.64 4.42
CA SER A 23 -18.82 9.23 4.40
C SER A 23 -18.98 10.22 5.55
N GLY A 24 -20.02 11.04 5.51
CA GLY A 24 -20.34 11.97 6.58
C GLY A 24 -20.85 11.25 7.82
N GLY A 25 -20.84 11.93 8.95
CA GLY A 25 -21.33 11.41 10.21
C GLY A 25 -20.30 11.49 11.31
N LEU A 26 -20.55 10.78 12.41
CA LEU A 26 -19.63 10.73 13.54
C LEU A 26 -18.29 10.15 13.10
N PRO A 27 -17.17 10.78 13.49
CA PRO A 27 -15.86 10.28 13.11
C PRO A 27 -15.63 8.84 13.57
N SER A 28 -15.19 7.99 12.66
CA SER A 28 -14.81 6.62 12.98
C SER A 28 -13.79 6.13 11.95
N PHE A 29 -12.99 5.16 12.37
CA PHE A 29 -12.00 4.54 11.50
C PHE A 29 -12.06 3.04 11.73
N THR A 30 -12.61 2.31 10.76
CA THR A 30 -12.80 0.87 10.85
C THR A 30 -12.01 0.17 9.75
N ILE A 31 -11.27 -0.86 10.12
CA ILE A 31 -10.57 -1.74 9.17
C ILE A 31 -11.15 -3.14 9.28
N VAL A 32 -11.62 -3.67 8.16
CA VAL A 32 -12.19 -5.01 8.06
C VAL A 32 -11.27 -5.87 7.20
N GLY A 33 -11.05 -7.10 7.63
CA GLY A 33 -10.23 -8.06 6.88
C GLY A 33 -8.82 -8.24 7.40
N LEU A 34 -8.47 -7.59 8.49
CA LEU A 34 -7.22 -7.83 9.22
C LEU A 34 -7.53 -8.51 10.55
N PRO A 35 -6.60 -9.31 11.12
CA PRO A 35 -6.75 -9.79 12.50
C PRO A 35 -6.89 -8.63 13.46
N GLU A 36 -7.70 -8.80 14.51
CA GLU A 36 -7.97 -7.74 15.50
C GLU A 36 -6.69 -7.13 16.07
N GLY A 37 -5.69 -7.96 16.40
CA GLY A 37 -4.45 -7.48 16.97
C GLY A 37 -3.65 -6.60 16.02
N ALA A 38 -3.82 -6.77 14.71
CA ALA A 38 -3.12 -5.97 13.70
C ALA A 38 -3.83 -4.66 13.40
N VAL A 39 -5.14 -4.56 13.64
CA VAL A 39 -5.94 -3.40 13.28
C VAL A 39 -5.47 -2.14 14.00
N LYS A 40 -5.33 -2.21 15.31
CA LYS A 40 -4.95 -1.05 16.11
C LYS A 40 -3.56 -0.52 15.71
N GLU A 41 -2.62 -1.43 15.54
CA GLU A 41 -1.25 -1.04 15.17
C GLU A 41 -1.22 -0.38 13.79
N SER A 42 -1.93 -0.97 12.82
CA SER A 42 -1.99 -0.40 11.47
C SER A 42 -2.63 0.99 11.48
N LYS A 43 -3.72 1.16 12.22
CA LYS A 43 -4.36 2.47 12.38
C LYS A 43 -3.39 3.52 12.91
N ASP A 44 -2.64 3.16 13.95
CA ASP A 44 -1.70 4.09 14.58
C ASP A 44 -0.58 4.47 13.61
N ARG A 45 0.01 3.49 12.93
CA ARG A 45 1.09 3.75 11.97
C ARG A 45 0.60 4.61 10.80
N VAL A 46 -0.54 4.25 10.21
CA VAL A 46 -1.09 4.97 9.07
C VAL A 46 -1.43 6.41 9.45
N ARG A 47 -2.12 6.60 10.57
CA ARG A 47 -2.49 7.95 11.03
C ARG A 47 -1.25 8.82 11.25
N SER A 48 -0.26 8.30 11.97
CA SER A 48 0.96 9.05 12.26
C SER A 48 1.75 9.36 10.98
N ALA A 49 1.85 8.38 10.09
CA ALA A 49 2.58 8.57 8.82
C ALA A 49 1.93 9.66 7.97
N LEU A 50 0.60 9.68 7.87
CA LEU A 50 -0.12 10.72 7.13
C LEU A 50 0.13 12.10 7.74
N MET A 51 -0.05 12.23 9.04
CA MET A 51 0.10 13.50 9.73
C MET A 51 1.54 14.01 9.69
N ASN A 52 2.51 13.12 9.87
CA ASN A 52 3.92 13.49 9.82
C ASN A 52 4.42 13.76 8.39
N SER A 53 3.62 13.40 7.39
CA SER A 53 3.89 13.72 5.98
C SER A 53 3.13 14.96 5.51
N ASN A 54 2.59 15.73 6.45
CA ASN A 54 1.85 16.97 6.22
C ASN A 54 0.52 16.79 5.51
N PHE A 55 -0.06 15.59 5.57
CA PHE A 55 -1.42 15.36 5.15
C PHE A 55 -2.37 15.51 6.33
N LYS A 56 -3.63 15.75 6.03
CA LYS A 56 -4.67 15.77 7.04
C LYS A 56 -5.26 14.37 7.17
N PHE A 57 -5.47 13.92 8.41
CA PHE A 57 -6.22 12.69 8.58
C PHE A 57 -7.68 12.96 8.22
N PRO A 58 -8.29 12.16 7.32
CA PRO A 58 -9.64 12.46 6.85
C PRO A 58 -10.67 12.49 7.98
N LYS A 59 -11.65 13.37 7.86
CA LYS A 59 -12.77 13.48 8.81
C LYS A 59 -13.94 12.65 8.31
N GLY A 60 -14.80 12.23 9.23
CA GLY A 60 -16.00 11.48 8.92
C GLY A 60 -15.86 10.00 9.23
N ARG A 61 -16.78 9.23 8.66
CA ARG A 61 -16.79 7.78 8.86
C ARG A 61 -15.93 7.12 7.79
N ILE A 62 -14.84 6.52 8.25
CA ILE A 62 -13.88 5.86 7.36
C ILE A 62 -14.04 4.35 7.50
N THR A 63 -14.24 3.67 6.38
CA THR A 63 -14.28 2.21 6.33
C THR A 63 -13.24 1.73 5.34
N VAL A 64 -12.34 0.86 5.80
CA VAL A 64 -11.33 0.21 4.98
C VAL A 64 -11.61 -1.28 4.96
N SER A 65 -11.73 -1.86 3.79
CA SER A 65 -12.00 -3.29 3.63
C SER A 65 -10.87 -3.94 2.83
N LEU A 66 -10.34 -5.03 3.37
CA LEU A 66 -9.33 -5.85 2.70
C LEU A 66 -10.00 -7.15 2.25
N ALA A 67 -10.17 -7.32 0.95
CA ALA A 67 -10.84 -8.48 0.39
C ALA A 67 -9.86 -9.36 -0.38
N PRO A 68 -10.00 -10.67 -0.32
CA PRO A 68 -11.03 -11.43 0.39
C PRO A 68 -10.76 -11.54 1.89
N ALA A 69 -11.82 -11.61 2.68
CA ALA A 69 -11.74 -11.62 4.14
C ALA A 69 -11.19 -12.93 4.69
N ASN A 70 -11.31 -14.01 3.94
CA ASN A 70 -10.92 -15.36 4.39
C ASN A 70 -9.42 -15.66 4.20
N LEU A 71 -8.65 -14.73 3.66
CA LEU A 71 -7.21 -14.93 3.52
C LEU A 71 -6.50 -14.54 4.81
N PRO A 72 -5.50 -15.32 5.25
CA PRO A 72 -4.63 -14.88 6.34
C PRO A 72 -3.86 -13.63 5.91
N LYS A 73 -3.95 -12.58 6.71
CA LYS A 73 -3.24 -11.33 6.45
C LYS A 73 -2.43 -10.96 7.67
N SER A 74 -1.13 -11.00 7.55
CA SER A 74 -0.22 -10.71 8.65
C SER A 74 0.82 -9.69 8.23
N GLY A 75 1.44 -9.06 9.21
CA GLY A 75 2.47 -8.05 8.98
C GLY A 75 1.90 -6.69 8.61
N GLY A 76 2.80 -5.74 8.48
CA GLY A 76 2.44 -4.35 8.23
C GLY A 76 2.38 -3.97 6.75
N ARG A 77 2.49 -4.94 5.83
CA ARG A 77 2.57 -4.63 4.39
C ARG A 77 1.36 -3.89 3.84
N TYR A 78 0.24 -3.93 4.55
CA TYR A 78 -1.00 -3.28 4.12
C TYR A 78 -1.05 -1.80 4.48
N ASP A 79 -0.12 -1.31 5.29
CA ASP A 79 -0.10 0.09 5.72
C ASP A 79 -0.03 1.05 4.53
N LEU A 80 0.90 0.83 3.60
CA LEU A 80 1.06 1.72 2.45
C LEU A 80 -0.19 1.78 1.60
N PRO A 81 -0.76 0.66 1.14
CA PRO A 81 -1.99 0.73 0.35
C PRO A 81 -3.17 1.32 1.12
N ILE A 82 -3.28 1.10 2.43
CA ILE A 82 -4.33 1.73 3.23
C ILE A 82 -4.16 3.24 3.24
N ALA A 83 -2.94 3.73 3.48
CA ALA A 83 -2.65 5.16 3.49
C ALA A 83 -2.97 5.81 2.14
N LEU A 84 -2.57 5.16 1.05
CA LEU A 84 -2.87 5.66 -0.29
C LEU A 84 -4.37 5.71 -0.56
N GLY A 85 -5.10 4.68 -0.15
CA GLY A 85 -6.55 4.65 -0.29
C GLY A 85 -7.23 5.79 0.46
N LEU A 86 -6.76 6.08 1.68
CA LEU A 86 -7.28 7.21 2.46
C LEU A 86 -7.02 8.55 1.76
N LEU A 87 -5.84 8.72 1.20
CA LEU A 87 -5.46 9.96 0.52
C LEU A 87 -6.24 10.15 -0.78
N VAL A 88 -6.44 9.09 -1.54
CA VAL A 88 -7.22 9.14 -2.78
C VAL A 88 -8.69 9.41 -2.46
N ALA A 89 -9.27 8.69 -1.50
CA ALA A 89 -10.67 8.83 -1.13
C ALA A 89 -10.97 10.22 -0.55
N SER A 90 -10.02 10.83 0.15
CA SER A 90 -10.16 12.18 0.71
C SER A 90 -9.75 13.28 -0.27
N LYS A 91 -9.35 12.92 -1.49
CA LYS A 91 -8.95 13.86 -2.56
C LYS A 91 -7.67 14.64 -2.26
N GLN A 92 -6.88 14.19 -1.32
CA GLN A 92 -5.56 14.77 -1.03
C GLN A 92 -4.49 14.28 -2.01
N LEU A 93 -4.72 13.12 -2.62
CA LEU A 93 -3.87 12.54 -3.65
C LEU A 93 -4.72 12.33 -4.90
N LYS A 94 -4.28 12.91 -6.02
CA LYS A 94 -4.96 12.77 -7.30
C LYS A 94 -4.02 12.06 -8.26
N PRO A 95 -4.14 10.74 -8.42
CA PRO A 95 -3.24 9.98 -9.28
C PRO A 95 -3.34 10.44 -10.74
N GLN A 96 -2.18 10.60 -11.36
CA GLN A 96 -2.05 10.90 -12.79
C GLN A 96 -1.61 9.67 -13.57
N VAL A 97 -1.42 8.55 -12.88
CA VAL A 97 -1.10 7.25 -13.46
C VAL A 97 -2.26 6.30 -13.16
N ASN A 98 -2.34 5.21 -13.92
CA ASN A 98 -3.40 4.23 -13.70
C ASN A 98 -3.05 3.34 -12.52
N ILE A 99 -3.57 3.67 -11.33
CA ILE A 99 -3.27 2.92 -10.10
C ILE A 99 -3.80 1.49 -10.14
N ALA A 100 -4.75 1.18 -11.03
CA ALA A 100 -5.25 -0.19 -11.19
C ALA A 100 -4.19 -1.13 -11.80
N ASP A 101 -3.16 -0.57 -12.43
CA ASP A 101 -2.05 -1.35 -13.00
C ASP A 101 -0.86 -1.45 -12.04
N LEU A 102 -1.03 -1.01 -10.79
CA LEU A 102 0.03 -0.98 -9.80
C LEU A 102 -0.36 -1.81 -8.57
N GLU A 103 0.64 -2.42 -7.94
CA GLU A 103 0.48 -3.07 -6.65
C GLU A 103 1.46 -2.45 -5.66
N PHE A 104 1.02 -2.29 -4.41
CA PHE A 104 1.76 -1.53 -3.40
C PHE A 104 2.03 -2.38 -2.18
N PHE A 105 3.26 -2.33 -1.68
CA PHE A 105 3.70 -3.09 -0.51
C PHE A 105 4.55 -2.22 0.39
N GLY A 106 4.30 -2.23 1.66
CA GLY A 106 5.16 -1.53 2.61
C GLY A 106 4.51 -1.32 3.96
N GLU A 107 5.27 -1.56 5.02
CA GLU A 107 4.91 -1.12 6.34
C GLU A 107 5.37 0.32 6.51
N LEU A 108 4.56 1.15 7.15
CA LEU A 108 4.89 2.55 7.38
C LEU A 108 5.47 2.75 8.77
N GLY A 109 6.60 3.46 8.86
CA GLY A 109 7.03 4.02 10.10
C GLY A 109 6.14 5.19 10.48
N LEU A 110 6.16 5.59 11.74
CA LEU A 110 5.38 6.73 12.21
C LEU A 110 5.75 8.03 11.50
N ASP A 111 6.97 8.10 11.00
CA ASP A 111 7.51 9.24 10.24
C ASP A 111 7.20 9.17 8.73
N GLY A 112 6.54 8.11 8.28
CA GLY A 112 6.20 7.92 6.87
C GLY A 112 7.25 7.17 6.07
N LEU A 113 8.36 6.76 6.66
CA LEU A 113 9.35 5.93 5.96
C LEU A 113 8.78 4.55 5.68
N LEU A 114 9.12 4.01 4.51
CA LEU A 114 8.73 2.65 4.15
C LEU A 114 9.71 1.66 4.77
N ARG A 115 9.17 0.74 5.55
CA ARG A 115 9.95 -0.34 6.16
C ARG A 115 9.90 -1.57 5.31
N THR A 116 10.93 -2.41 5.41
CA THR A 116 11.01 -3.66 4.66
C THR A 116 9.78 -4.55 4.92
N THR A 117 9.42 -5.30 3.90
CA THR A 117 8.31 -6.26 3.96
C THR A 117 8.85 -7.65 3.66
N GLU A 118 8.49 -8.63 4.48
CA GLU A 118 8.88 -10.00 4.26
C GLU A 118 8.02 -10.69 3.20
N GLY A 119 8.61 -11.69 2.54
CA GLY A 119 7.85 -12.54 1.62
C GLY A 119 7.39 -11.84 0.35
N LEU A 120 8.16 -10.87 -0.15
CA LEU A 120 7.79 -10.13 -1.36
C LEU A 120 8.04 -10.89 -2.65
N LEU A 121 9.00 -11.81 -2.68
CA LEU A 121 9.39 -12.45 -3.93
C LEU A 121 8.21 -13.14 -4.64
N PRO A 122 7.40 -13.98 -3.97
CA PRO A 122 6.23 -14.56 -4.63
C PRO A 122 5.24 -13.51 -5.11
N ALA A 123 5.05 -12.43 -4.34
CA ALA A 123 4.13 -11.34 -4.72
C ALA A 123 4.60 -10.65 -6.00
N ILE A 124 5.90 -10.42 -6.14
CA ILE A 124 6.46 -9.77 -7.32
C ILE A 124 6.30 -10.66 -8.55
N VAL A 125 6.56 -11.95 -8.41
CA VAL A 125 6.36 -12.90 -9.50
C VAL A 125 4.91 -12.87 -9.99
N LYS A 126 3.94 -12.95 -9.08
CA LYS A 126 2.51 -12.96 -9.43
C LYS A 126 2.06 -11.63 -10.03
N ALA A 127 2.51 -10.51 -9.48
CA ALA A 127 2.18 -9.20 -10.02
C ALA A 127 2.73 -9.04 -11.44
N SER A 128 3.97 -9.46 -11.66
CA SER A 128 4.60 -9.43 -12.97
C SER A 128 3.85 -10.28 -13.98
N GLU A 129 3.42 -11.48 -13.59
CA GLU A 129 2.60 -12.35 -14.46
C GLU A 129 1.29 -11.69 -14.85
N GLN A 130 0.72 -10.87 -13.96
CA GLN A 130 -0.53 -10.16 -14.21
C GLN A 130 -0.32 -8.86 -14.99
N GLY A 131 0.92 -8.51 -15.28
CA GLY A 131 1.25 -7.29 -16.02
C GLY A 131 1.24 -6.02 -15.19
N HIS A 132 1.29 -6.14 -13.86
CA HIS A 132 1.30 -4.99 -12.96
C HIS A 132 2.72 -4.56 -12.60
N ALA A 133 2.96 -3.25 -12.52
CA ALA A 133 4.17 -2.71 -11.91
C ALA A 133 4.00 -2.73 -10.39
N ILE A 134 5.10 -2.64 -9.66
CA ILE A 134 5.11 -2.88 -8.23
C ILE A 134 5.85 -1.74 -7.53
N VAL A 135 5.23 -1.17 -6.49
CA VAL A 135 5.86 -0.18 -5.61
C VAL A 135 6.23 -0.89 -4.31
N ILE A 136 7.51 -0.85 -3.96
CA ILE A 136 8.05 -1.56 -2.80
C ILE A 136 8.98 -0.67 -1.99
N PRO A 137 9.24 -1.01 -0.73
CA PRO A 137 10.30 -0.33 0.02
C PRO A 137 11.65 -0.50 -0.65
N LYS A 138 12.42 0.58 -0.72
CA LYS A 138 13.73 0.57 -1.36
C LYS A 138 14.65 -0.51 -0.77
N ASN A 139 14.57 -0.73 0.53
CA ASN A 139 15.43 -1.71 1.20
C ASN A 139 15.10 -3.16 0.83
N ASN A 140 14.00 -3.39 0.10
CA ASN A 140 13.66 -4.71 -0.42
C ASN A 140 14.23 -4.99 -1.82
N MET A 141 14.87 -4.01 -2.45
CA MET A 141 15.31 -4.13 -3.85
C MET A 141 16.22 -5.33 -4.11
N ASP A 142 17.12 -5.63 -3.19
CA ASP A 142 18.07 -6.75 -3.40
C ASP A 142 17.34 -8.08 -3.56
N GLN A 143 16.24 -8.27 -2.83
CA GLN A 143 15.44 -9.50 -2.91
C GLN A 143 14.63 -9.56 -4.20
N CYS A 144 14.29 -8.41 -4.75
CA CYS A 144 13.36 -8.31 -5.87
C CYS A 144 14.06 -8.25 -7.22
N ALA A 145 15.34 -7.96 -7.24
CA ALA A 145 16.13 -7.80 -8.46
C ALA A 145 16.31 -9.12 -9.24
N LEU A 146 15.85 -10.23 -8.68
CA LEU A 146 16.00 -11.56 -9.30
C LEU A 146 14.81 -11.94 -10.19
N VAL A 147 13.75 -11.12 -10.26
CA VAL A 147 12.55 -11.45 -11.03
C VAL A 147 12.65 -10.80 -12.42
N ASP A 148 12.81 -11.64 -13.44
CA ASP A 148 12.86 -11.18 -14.83
C ASP A 148 11.52 -10.59 -15.27
N GLY A 149 11.57 -9.48 -15.98
CA GLY A 149 10.39 -8.85 -16.54
C GLY A 149 9.56 -8.03 -15.57
N ALA A 150 9.94 -8.01 -14.30
CA ALA A 150 9.23 -7.22 -13.30
C ALA A 150 9.59 -5.73 -13.45
N VAL A 151 8.57 -4.87 -13.39
CA VAL A 151 8.75 -3.42 -13.35
C VAL A 151 8.56 -2.99 -11.90
N ILE A 152 9.64 -2.52 -11.28
CA ILE A 152 9.68 -2.27 -9.85
C ILE A 152 10.03 -0.80 -9.61
N HIS A 153 9.23 -0.14 -8.76
CA HIS A 153 9.45 1.25 -8.34
C HIS A 153 9.81 1.25 -6.85
N PRO A 154 11.09 1.30 -6.50
CA PRO A 154 11.51 1.36 -5.10
C PRO A 154 11.31 2.75 -4.53
N CYS A 155 10.73 2.84 -3.34
CA CYS A 155 10.48 4.10 -2.66
C CYS A 155 10.93 4.03 -1.21
N GLU A 156 11.37 5.16 -0.66
CA GLU A 156 11.84 5.25 0.72
C GLU A 156 10.80 5.84 1.66
N HIS A 157 9.88 6.67 1.15
CA HIS A 157 8.96 7.43 1.97
C HIS A 157 7.59 7.54 1.29
N LEU A 158 6.55 7.68 2.11
CA LEU A 158 5.17 7.87 1.62
C LEU A 158 5.08 9.04 0.65
N LEU A 159 5.76 10.16 0.93
CA LEU A 159 5.74 11.32 0.04
C LEU A 159 6.31 11.02 -1.34
N GLU A 160 7.32 10.17 -1.41
CA GLU A 160 7.90 9.75 -2.69
C GLU A 160 6.89 8.94 -3.52
N VAL A 161 6.16 8.04 -2.85
CA VAL A 161 5.10 7.28 -3.54
C VAL A 161 4.02 8.22 -4.06
N CYS A 162 3.59 9.18 -3.25
CA CYS A 162 2.56 10.15 -3.65
C CYS A 162 3.03 11.00 -4.83
N ALA A 163 4.28 11.47 -4.81
CA ALA A 163 4.84 12.26 -5.90
C ALA A 163 4.89 11.45 -7.20
N PHE A 164 5.29 10.19 -7.11
CA PHE A 164 5.27 9.29 -8.27
C PHE A 164 3.85 9.15 -8.84
N LEU A 165 2.86 8.93 -8.00
CA LEU A 165 1.48 8.74 -8.44
C LEU A 165 0.89 10.00 -9.05
N GLN A 166 1.32 11.17 -8.61
CA GLN A 166 0.85 12.45 -9.16
C GLN A 166 1.64 12.90 -10.39
N GLY A 167 2.68 12.15 -10.78
CA GLY A 167 3.50 12.50 -11.92
C GLY A 167 4.43 13.68 -11.69
N ALA A 168 4.55 14.14 -10.43
CA ALA A 168 5.40 15.29 -10.10
C ALA A 168 6.88 14.93 -10.06
N VAL A 169 7.19 13.67 -9.74
CA VAL A 169 8.56 13.15 -9.68
C VAL A 169 8.56 11.77 -10.32
N GLU A 170 9.50 11.53 -11.22
CA GLU A 170 9.68 10.20 -11.78
C GLU A 170 10.54 9.37 -10.83
N VAL A 171 9.96 8.27 -10.35
CA VAL A 171 10.72 7.25 -9.63
C VAL A 171 11.28 6.33 -10.69
N LYS A 172 12.61 6.18 -10.73
CA LYS A 172 13.26 5.35 -11.75
C LYS A 172 12.83 3.90 -11.59
N ALA A 173 12.17 3.38 -12.62
CA ALA A 173 11.78 1.98 -12.65
C ALA A 173 13.02 1.10 -12.80
N SER A 174 13.05 -0.03 -12.09
CA SER A 174 14.08 -1.04 -12.23
C SER A 174 13.52 -2.18 -13.06
N GLU A 175 14.14 -2.44 -14.20
CA GLU A 175 13.75 -3.53 -15.10
C GLU A 175 14.75 -4.66 -15.00
N MET A 176 14.23 -5.86 -15.00
CA MET A 176 15.04 -7.07 -14.96
C MET A 176 14.97 -7.83 -16.28
#